data_def5e0d9637a61630fb8e458d8d6da84
#
_entry.id   def5e0d9637a61630fb8e458d8d6da84
#
_cell.length_a   1.000
_cell.length_b   1.000
_cell.length_c   1.000
_cell.angle_alpha   90.00
_cell.angle_beta   90.00
_cell.angle_gamma   90.00
#
_symmetry.space_group_name_H-M   'P 1'
#
loop_
_entity.id
_entity.type
_entity.pdbx_description
1 polymer ?
#
loop_
_entity_poly.entity_id
_entity_poly.type
_entity_poly.pdbx_seq_one_letter_code
_entity_poly.pdbx_strand_id
1 'polypeptide(L)'
;MSRQDLRGELKLTAMRRGASLIGVFAFVSVAAGAAQAAGDAAKGKTAFVRQCAICHTDEKGGDNRFGPNLFGIVGKKAGTAPGFAYSNAFKNRANWEWTEDAIGGWMMFPSTMIPGTAMGVFQGIAERDRDDLVAYLATLK
;
A
#
# COMPACT_ATOMS: atom_id res chain seq x y z
N MET A 1 47.47 56.88 42.90
CA MET A 1 47.75 58.20 42.29
C MET A 1 47.13 58.11 40.92
N SER A 2 46.19 58.75 40.77
CA SER A 2 45.64 60.08 40.46
C SER A 2 44.91 59.92 39.12
N ARG A 3 43.60 59.94 39.18
CA ARG A 3 42.70 61.11 38.93
C ARG A 3 42.76 61.59 37.49
N GLN A 4 41.55 61.58 36.99
CA GLN A 4 40.96 62.69 36.24
C GLN A 4 41.33 62.74 34.76
N ASP A 5 40.55 63.08 33.85
CA ASP A 5 39.24 63.71 33.83
C ASP A 5 38.64 63.60 32.39
N LEU A 6 37.39 63.48 32.38
CA LEU A 6 36.38 64.36 31.84
C LEU A 6 36.15 64.46 30.32
N ARG A 7 34.92 64.15 30.05
CA ARG A 7 33.99 64.94 29.20
C ARG A 7 34.41 65.16 27.71
N GLY A 8 33.53 64.80 26.97
CA GLY A 8 33.39 65.36 25.64
C GLY A 8 32.60 64.43 24.77
N GLU A 9 31.48 64.72 24.77
CA GLU A 9 30.54 65.33 23.84
C GLU A 9 29.68 64.30 23.10
N LEU A 10 28.52 64.40 23.49
CA LEU A 10 27.29 64.00 22.80
C LEU A 10 27.29 64.52 21.36
N LYS A 11 27.41 63.70 20.38
CA LYS A 11 26.95 64.02 19.02
C LYS A 11 25.85 63.06 18.60
N LEU A 12 24.66 63.53 18.83
CA LEU A 12 23.45 63.08 18.18
C LEU A 12 23.63 63.18 16.68
N THR A 13 23.66 62.08 15.99
CA THR A 13 23.48 62.11 14.54
C THR A 13 22.45 61.03 14.15
N ALA A 14 21.30 61.58 13.90
CA ALA A 14 20.23 61.17 13.00
C ALA A 14 20.03 59.70 12.71
N MET A 15 18.95 59.24 13.22
CA MET A 15 18.09 58.18 12.69
C MET A 15 18.09 58.10 11.18
N ARG A 16 18.56 56.98 10.66
CA ARG A 16 18.03 56.47 9.39
C ARG A 16 17.29 55.18 9.68
N ARG A 17 15.97 55.29 9.63
CA ARG A 17 15.02 54.19 9.63
C ARG A 17 15.26 53.39 8.36
N GLY A 18 16.02 52.32 8.46
CA GLY A 18 16.07 51.25 7.43
C GLY A 18 14.93 50.28 7.74
N ALA A 19 13.86 50.38 6.98
CA ALA A 19 12.80 49.38 7.00
C ALA A 19 13.37 48.07 6.47
N SER A 20 13.69 47.14 7.36
CA SER A 20 14.07 45.79 7.02
C SER A 20 12.80 45.02 6.64
N LEU A 21 12.52 44.90 5.35
CA LEU A 21 11.51 44.00 4.82
C LEU A 21 12.00 42.58 5.07
N ILE A 22 11.57 41.97 6.16
CA ILE A 22 11.75 40.54 6.39
C ILE A 22 10.80 39.85 5.42
N GLY A 23 11.33 39.42 4.29
CA GLY A 23 10.63 38.55 3.35
C GLY A 23 10.41 37.20 4.02
N VAL A 24 9.18 36.92 4.44
CA VAL A 24 8.76 35.59 4.87
C VAL A 24 8.70 34.72 3.60
N PHE A 25 9.77 34.01 3.32
CA PHE A 25 9.75 32.91 2.36
C PHE A 25 8.94 31.76 2.99
N ALA A 26 7.66 31.69 2.66
CA ALA A 26 6.87 30.50 2.93
C ALA A 26 7.42 29.34 2.06
N PHE A 27 8.20 28.47 2.68
CA PHE A 27 8.52 27.19 2.07
C PHE A 27 7.25 26.35 1.99
N VAL A 28 6.60 26.35 0.84
CA VAL A 28 5.56 25.38 0.52
C VAL A 28 6.28 24.05 0.27
N SER A 29 6.37 23.24 1.32
CA SER A 29 6.80 21.85 1.20
C SER A 29 5.71 21.09 0.44
N VAL A 30 5.86 20.95 -0.88
CA VAL A 30 5.09 19.99 -1.66
C VAL A 30 5.58 18.62 -1.25
N ALA A 31 4.86 17.97 -0.34
CA ALA A 31 5.02 16.54 -0.10
C ALA A 31 4.57 15.84 -1.37
N ALA A 32 5.52 15.52 -2.25
CA ALA A 32 5.31 14.57 -3.33
C ALA A 32 5.09 13.20 -2.66
N GLY A 33 3.84 12.91 -2.29
CA GLY A 33 3.44 11.55 -2.00
C GLY A 33 3.75 10.73 -3.24
N ALA A 34 4.66 9.76 -3.14
CA ALA A 34 4.82 8.76 -4.18
C ALA A 34 3.46 8.08 -4.34
N ALA A 35 2.70 8.48 -5.35
CA ALA A 35 1.54 7.73 -5.78
C ALA A 35 2.09 6.37 -6.23
N GLN A 36 1.87 5.34 -5.42
CA GLN A 36 2.08 3.97 -5.84
C GLN A 36 1.31 3.84 -7.15
N ALA A 37 1.99 3.54 -8.23
CA ALA A 37 1.31 3.35 -9.51
C ALA A 37 0.30 2.22 -9.31
N ALA A 38 -0.99 2.54 -9.46
CA ALA A 38 -2.03 1.53 -9.43
C ALA A 38 -1.70 0.48 -10.49
N GLY A 39 -1.78 -0.82 -10.14
CA GLY A 39 -1.50 -1.91 -11.07
C GLY A 39 -2.38 -1.84 -12.32
N ASP A 40 -1.92 -2.45 -13.40
CA ASP A 40 -2.63 -2.53 -14.67
C ASP A 40 -3.53 -3.78 -14.67
N ALA A 41 -4.84 -3.59 -14.58
CA ALA A 41 -5.81 -4.68 -14.53
C ALA A 41 -5.80 -5.56 -15.80
N ALA A 42 -5.45 -5.04 -16.98
CA ALA A 42 -5.36 -5.85 -18.19
C ALA A 42 -4.16 -6.80 -18.16
N LYS A 43 -3.03 -6.32 -17.65
CA LYS A 43 -1.86 -7.18 -17.38
C LYS A 43 -2.17 -8.16 -16.26
N GLY A 44 -2.88 -7.73 -15.22
CA GLY A 44 -3.34 -8.57 -14.13
C GLY A 44 -4.23 -9.71 -14.61
N LYS A 45 -5.16 -9.45 -15.54
CA LYS A 45 -5.95 -10.51 -16.17
C LYS A 45 -5.07 -11.53 -16.90
N THR A 46 -4.08 -11.05 -17.65
CA THR A 46 -3.14 -11.93 -18.34
C THR A 46 -2.33 -12.79 -17.35
N ALA A 47 -1.87 -12.18 -16.26
CA ALA A 47 -1.16 -12.88 -15.20
C ALA A 47 -2.08 -13.89 -14.47
N PHE A 48 -3.35 -13.53 -14.22
CA PHE A 48 -4.35 -14.43 -13.64
C PHE A 48 -4.53 -15.69 -14.48
N VAL A 49 -4.76 -15.55 -15.78
CA VAL A 49 -4.93 -16.69 -16.70
C VAL A 49 -3.70 -17.60 -16.66
N ARG A 50 -2.52 -17.04 -16.61
CA ARG A 50 -1.26 -17.79 -16.62
C ARG A 50 -0.97 -18.52 -15.31
N GLN A 51 -1.32 -17.93 -14.15
CA GLN A 51 -0.83 -18.37 -12.84
C GLN A 51 -1.94 -18.83 -11.89
N CYS A 52 -3.16 -18.33 -12.03
CA CYS A 52 -4.22 -18.53 -11.05
C CYS A 52 -5.37 -19.40 -11.60
N ALA A 53 -5.67 -19.30 -12.89
CA ALA A 53 -6.86 -19.91 -13.50
C ALA A 53 -6.86 -21.43 -13.50
N ILE A 54 -5.72 -22.07 -13.30
CA ILE A 54 -5.65 -23.54 -13.14
C ILE A 54 -6.37 -23.99 -11.86
N CYS A 55 -6.35 -23.16 -10.80
CA CYS A 55 -6.92 -23.48 -9.50
C CYS A 55 -8.16 -22.65 -9.16
N HIS A 56 -8.36 -21.50 -9.78
CA HIS A 56 -9.44 -20.55 -9.44
C HIS A 56 -10.26 -20.20 -10.67
N THR A 57 -11.50 -19.79 -10.43
CA THR A 57 -12.34 -19.09 -11.41
C THR A 57 -12.50 -17.63 -11.00
N ASP A 58 -12.86 -16.76 -11.93
CA ASP A 58 -12.95 -15.31 -11.72
C ASP A 58 -14.26 -14.70 -12.27
N GLU A 59 -15.12 -15.52 -12.85
CA GLU A 59 -16.45 -15.10 -13.34
C GLU A 59 -17.53 -15.16 -12.26
N LYS A 60 -18.54 -14.30 -12.38
CA LYS A 60 -19.70 -14.30 -11.49
C LYS A 60 -20.43 -15.64 -11.52
N GLY A 61 -20.52 -16.27 -10.35
CA GLY A 61 -21.16 -17.58 -10.22
C GLY A 61 -20.33 -18.74 -10.76
N GLY A 62 -19.06 -18.52 -11.05
CA GLY A 62 -18.14 -19.57 -11.48
C GLY A 62 -17.91 -20.62 -10.39
N ASP A 63 -17.59 -21.84 -10.82
CA ASP A 63 -17.39 -22.97 -9.93
C ASP A 63 -16.11 -22.84 -9.09
N ASN A 64 -16.14 -23.38 -7.88
CA ASN A 64 -14.92 -23.65 -7.13
C ASN A 64 -14.13 -24.78 -7.85
N ARG A 65 -12.81 -24.65 -7.85
CA ARG A 65 -11.88 -25.67 -8.36
C ARG A 65 -11.00 -26.16 -7.20
N PHE A 66 -9.69 -26.31 -7.41
CA PHE A 66 -8.74 -26.55 -6.33
C PHE A 66 -8.69 -25.42 -5.32
N GLY A 67 -9.00 -24.21 -5.76
CA GLY A 67 -9.23 -23.02 -4.96
C GLY A 67 -10.65 -22.49 -5.16
N PRO A 68 -11.08 -21.52 -4.31
CA PRO A 68 -12.40 -20.90 -4.43
C PRO A 68 -12.50 -20.01 -5.65
N ASN A 69 -13.75 -19.74 -6.08
CA ASN A 69 -14.03 -18.66 -7.02
C ASN A 69 -13.61 -17.31 -6.41
N LEU A 70 -12.95 -16.46 -7.20
CA LEU A 70 -12.39 -15.17 -6.76
C LEU A 70 -13.25 -13.97 -7.17
N PHE A 71 -14.41 -14.18 -7.82
CA PHE A 71 -15.30 -13.07 -8.15
C PHE A 71 -15.77 -12.34 -6.89
N GLY A 72 -15.55 -11.03 -6.86
CA GLY A 72 -15.90 -10.18 -5.74
C GLY A 72 -15.14 -10.50 -4.45
N ILE A 73 -13.89 -10.99 -4.55
CA ILE A 73 -13.10 -11.37 -3.38
C ILE A 73 -12.71 -10.18 -2.51
N VAL A 74 -12.46 -9.01 -3.11
CA VAL A 74 -12.04 -7.81 -2.36
C VAL A 74 -13.14 -7.40 -1.38
N GLY A 75 -12.76 -7.17 -0.12
CA GLY A 75 -13.66 -6.82 0.98
C GLY A 75 -14.39 -8.01 1.63
N LYS A 76 -14.18 -9.24 1.13
CA LYS A 76 -14.77 -10.42 1.78
C LYS A 76 -13.92 -10.95 2.92
N LYS A 77 -14.58 -11.51 3.92
CA LYS A 77 -13.88 -12.21 5.01
C LYS A 77 -13.19 -13.46 4.46
N ALA A 78 -11.97 -13.69 4.88
CA ALA A 78 -11.22 -14.88 4.50
C ALA A 78 -11.94 -16.16 5.00
N GLY A 79 -11.94 -17.21 4.16
CA GLY A 79 -12.57 -18.49 4.51
C GLY A 79 -14.08 -18.56 4.30
N THR A 80 -14.70 -17.58 3.62
CA THR A 80 -16.17 -17.51 3.48
C THR A 80 -16.70 -17.74 2.07
N ALA A 81 -15.85 -18.19 1.11
CA ALA A 81 -16.36 -18.51 -0.23
C ALA A 81 -17.41 -19.64 -0.15
N PRO A 82 -18.61 -19.42 -0.73
CA PRO A 82 -19.68 -20.40 -0.64
C PRO A 82 -19.28 -21.74 -1.24
N GLY A 83 -19.60 -22.83 -0.56
CA GLY A 83 -19.39 -24.19 -1.06
C GLY A 83 -17.94 -24.63 -1.19
N PHE A 84 -16.95 -23.81 -0.80
CA PHE A 84 -15.53 -24.19 -0.86
C PHE A 84 -15.05 -24.85 0.46
N ALA A 85 -14.40 -26.01 0.34
CA ALA A 85 -13.84 -26.73 1.47
C ALA A 85 -12.40 -26.28 1.76
N TYR A 86 -12.26 -25.28 2.62
CA TYR A 86 -10.95 -24.81 3.05
C TYR A 86 -10.18 -25.84 3.89
N SER A 87 -8.85 -25.86 3.80
CA SER A 87 -8.00 -26.66 4.69
C SER A 87 -8.21 -26.27 6.17
N ASN A 88 -7.97 -27.21 7.10
CA ASN A 88 -8.05 -26.92 8.53
C ASN A 88 -7.09 -25.83 8.95
N ALA A 89 -5.87 -25.81 8.38
CA ALA A 89 -4.91 -24.76 8.64
C ALA A 89 -5.46 -23.37 8.29
N PHE A 90 -6.14 -23.25 7.14
CA PHE A 90 -6.76 -21.99 6.71
C PHE A 90 -7.93 -21.62 7.61
N LYS A 91 -8.86 -22.52 7.88
CA LYS A 91 -10.03 -22.27 8.75
C LYS A 91 -9.66 -21.79 10.15
N ASN A 92 -8.58 -22.31 10.69
CA ASN A 92 -8.16 -22.01 12.07
C ASN A 92 -7.37 -20.70 12.20
N ARG A 93 -6.83 -20.16 11.10
CA ARG A 93 -5.91 -19.02 11.15
C ARG A 93 -6.34 -17.81 10.33
N ALA A 94 -7.13 -18.00 9.27
CA ALA A 94 -7.59 -16.92 8.43
C ALA A 94 -8.71 -16.13 9.11
N ASN A 95 -8.35 -15.01 9.73
CA ASN A 95 -9.28 -14.16 10.49
C ASN A 95 -9.30 -12.70 10.02
N TRP A 96 -8.89 -12.45 8.77
CA TRP A 96 -8.84 -11.13 8.16
C TRP A 96 -9.88 -10.96 7.05
N GLU A 97 -9.98 -9.73 6.54
CA GLU A 97 -10.69 -9.43 5.30
C GLU A 97 -9.70 -9.37 4.13
N TRP A 98 -10.17 -9.72 2.97
CA TRP A 98 -9.41 -9.64 1.74
C TRP A 98 -9.31 -8.18 1.24
N THR A 99 -8.50 -7.37 1.91
CA THR A 99 -8.05 -6.10 1.38
C THR A 99 -7.10 -6.33 0.21
N GLU A 100 -6.87 -5.32 -0.61
CA GLU A 100 -5.89 -5.40 -1.70
C GLU A 100 -4.50 -5.78 -1.20
N ASP A 101 -4.07 -5.22 -0.08
CA ASP A 101 -2.81 -5.58 0.58
C ASP A 101 -2.78 -7.03 1.07
N ALA A 102 -3.86 -7.50 1.69
CA ALA A 102 -3.95 -8.88 2.16
C ALA A 102 -3.90 -9.87 0.99
N ILE A 103 -4.56 -9.56 -0.13
CA ILE A 103 -4.52 -10.34 -1.36
C ILE A 103 -3.09 -10.37 -1.91
N GLY A 104 -2.44 -9.20 -2.01
CA GLY A 104 -1.06 -9.09 -2.48
C GLY A 104 -0.09 -9.92 -1.64
N GLY A 105 -0.17 -9.79 -0.31
CA GLY A 105 0.65 -10.57 0.62
C GLY A 105 0.40 -12.08 0.52
N TRP A 106 -0.87 -12.47 0.45
CA TRP A 106 -1.26 -13.88 0.30
C TRP A 106 -0.73 -14.51 -0.98
N MET A 107 -0.85 -13.82 -2.12
CA MET A 107 -0.34 -14.33 -3.40
C MET A 107 1.18 -14.49 -3.41
N MET A 108 1.90 -13.65 -2.66
CA MET A 108 3.36 -13.74 -2.56
C MET A 108 3.82 -14.88 -1.65
N PHE A 109 3.16 -15.07 -0.51
CA PHE A 109 3.69 -15.90 0.57
C PHE A 109 2.62 -16.76 1.27
N PRO A 110 1.82 -17.57 0.55
CA PRO A 110 0.71 -18.30 1.17
C PRO A 110 1.17 -19.27 2.27
N SER A 111 2.25 -20.02 2.05
CA SER A 111 2.79 -20.98 3.03
C SER A 111 3.43 -20.31 4.24
N THR A 112 3.95 -19.08 4.08
CA THR A 112 4.50 -18.28 5.19
C THR A 112 3.38 -17.72 6.06
N MET A 113 2.32 -17.21 5.42
CA MET A 113 1.16 -16.67 6.14
C MET A 113 0.39 -17.76 6.86
N ILE A 114 0.14 -18.89 6.21
CA ILE A 114 -0.53 -20.04 6.82
C ILE A 114 0.22 -21.35 6.47
N PRO A 115 1.15 -21.80 7.30
CA PRO A 115 1.76 -23.10 7.13
C PRO A 115 0.71 -24.21 7.11
N GLY A 116 0.79 -25.10 6.11
CA GLY A 116 -0.19 -26.18 5.92
C GLY A 116 -1.46 -25.77 5.17
N THR A 117 -1.51 -24.58 4.58
CA THR A 117 -2.59 -24.21 3.65
C THR A 117 -2.56 -25.09 2.39
N ALA A 118 -3.74 -25.38 1.83
CA ALA A 118 -3.83 -26.09 0.55
C ALA A 118 -3.16 -25.31 -0.60
N MET A 119 -3.19 -23.97 -0.55
CA MET A 119 -2.50 -23.12 -1.52
C MET A 119 -0.95 -23.15 -1.36
N GLY A 120 -0.44 -23.86 -0.36
CA GLY A 120 1.00 -24.02 -0.13
C GLY A 120 1.78 -24.71 -1.25
N VAL A 121 1.09 -25.38 -2.17
CA VAL A 121 1.69 -25.93 -3.41
C VAL A 121 2.06 -24.85 -4.42
N PHE A 122 1.49 -23.68 -4.27
CA PHE A 122 1.76 -22.52 -5.10
C PHE A 122 3.01 -21.78 -4.58
N GLN A 123 3.98 -21.57 -5.46
CA GLN A 123 5.28 -20.99 -5.09
C GLN A 123 5.27 -19.46 -4.96
N GLY A 124 4.09 -18.85 -5.06
CA GLY A 124 3.95 -17.41 -5.10
C GLY A 124 4.07 -16.81 -6.50
N ILE A 125 3.70 -15.57 -6.64
CA ILE A 125 3.81 -14.79 -7.88
C ILE A 125 5.13 -14.03 -7.92
N ALA A 126 5.54 -13.60 -9.12
CA ALA A 126 6.60 -12.61 -9.24
C ALA A 126 6.12 -11.26 -8.71
N GLU A 127 6.98 -10.56 -7.98
CA GLU A 127 6.65 -9.25 -7.37
C GLU A 127 6.10 -8.25 -8.40
N ARG A 128 6.67 -8.23 -9.61
CA ARG A 128 6.21 -7.37 -10.71
C ARG A 128 4.75 -7.61 -11.15
N ASP A 129 4.21 -8.82 -10.91
CA ASP A 129 2.84 -9.18 -11.30
C ASP A 129 1.83 -8.91 -10.17
N ARG A 130 2.31 -8.63 -8.94
CA ARG A 130 1.51 -8.48 -7.73
C ARG A 130 0.45 -7.37 -7.86
N ASP A 131 0.89 -6.17 -8.16
CA ASP A 131 0.01 -5.00 -8.17
C ASP A 131 -0.98 -5.07 -9.35
N ASP A 132 -0.54 -5.59 -10.49
CA ASP A 132 -1.40 -5.84 -11.65
C ASP A 132 -2.49 -6.88 -11.32
N LEU A 133 -2.15 -7.99 -10.66
CA LEU A 133 -3.11 -9.01 -10.22
C LEU A 133 -4.10 -8.47 -9.20
N VAL A 134 -3.63 -7.68 -8.22
CA VAL A 134 -4.51 -7.01 -7.24
C VAL A 134 -5.49 -6.08 -7.95
N ALA A 135 -4.99 -5.24 -8.87
CA ALA A 135 -5.83 -4.35 -9.65
C ALA A 135 -6.89 -5.11 -10.46
N TYR A 136 -6.51 -6.23 -11.07
CA TYR A 136 -7.46 -7.08 -11.79
C TYR A 136 -8.54 -7.64 -10.87
N LEU A 137 -8.16 -8.26 -9.75
CA LEU A 137 -9.11 -8.84 -8.80
C LEU A 137 -10.07 -7.78 -8.23
N ALA A 138 -9.64 -6.54 -8.07
CA ALA A 138 -10.47 -5.43 -7.63
C ALA A 138 -11.55 -5.03 -8.66
N THR A 139 -11.39 -5.39 -9.94
CA THR A 139 -12.42 -5.17 -10.98
C THR A 139 -13.55 -6.19 -10.95
N LEU A 140 -13.37 -7.32 -10.29
CA LEU A 140 -14.33 -8.43 -10.24
C LEU A 140 -15.44 -8.13 -9.22
N LYS A 141 -16.55 -7.51 -9.64
CA LYS A 141 -17.66 -7.06 -8.76
C LYS A 141 -19.00 -7.50 -9.29
#